data_6389a2e920c81870c15ec48c196eab57
#
_entry.id   6389a2e920c81870c15ec48c196eab57
#
_cell.length_a   1.000
_cell.length_b   1.000
_cell.length_c   1.000
_cell.angle_alpha   90.00
_cell.angle_beta   90.00
_cell.angle_gamma   90.00
#
_symmetry.space_group_name_H-M   'P 1'
#
loop_
_entity.id
_entity.type
_entity.pdbx_description
1 polymer ?
#
loop_
_entity_poly.entity_id
_entity_poly.type
_entity_poly.pdbx_seq_one_letter_code
_entity_poly.pdbx_strand_id
1 'polypeptide(L)'
;MTTTQLPVFVKMYELNLMLMRLVNKFPKQYKYNLGNEIIKTSLRLFKHLFSANRERDNKVKRGQHLEEFLDDYDLLKVLIRITNEERLISIKDTANLALLTESISKQINGWKNKSDKVEDK
;
A
#
# COMPACT_ATOMS: atom_id res chain seq x y z
N MET A 1 -7.92 1.46 -19.10
CA MET A 1 -7.49 0.38 -18.20
C MET A 1 -8.28 0.43 -16.92
N THR A 2 -8.88 -0.66 -16.52
CA THR A 2 -9.59 -0.73 -15.22
C THR A 2 -8.58 -0.77 -14.08
N THR A 3 -9.02 -0.40 -12.88
CA THR A 3 -8.14 -0.40 -11.71
C THR A 3 -7.51 -1.77 -11.45
N THR A 4 -8.28 -2.85 -11.61
CA THR A 4 -7.76 -4.21 -11.37
C THR A 4 -6.70 -4.64 -12.38
N GLN A 5 -6.58 -3.94 -13.51
CA GLN A 5 -5.56 -4.21 -14.52
C GLN A 5 -4.26 -3.42 -14.32
N LEU A 6 -4.27 -2.46 -13.39
CA LEU A 6 -3.06 -1.69 -13.11
C LEU A 6 -2.00 -2.57 -12.46
N PRO A 7 -0.73 -2.49 -12.91
CA PRO A 7 0.35 -3.27 -12.29
C PRO A 7 0.46 -3.03 -10.78
N VAL A 8 0.26 -1.79 -10.32
CA VAL A 8 0.32 -1.48 -8.89
C VAL A 8 -0.82 -2.14 -8.12
N PHE A 9 -2.00 -2.30 -8.72
CA PHE A 9 -3.10 -3.02 -8.09
C PHE A 9 -2.72 -4.47 -7.84
N VAL A 10 -2.12 -5.12 -8.82
CA VAL A 10 -1.69 -6.52 -8.70
C VAL A 10 -0.72 -6.67 -7.53
N LYS A 11 0.25 -5.77 -7.41
CA LYS A 11 1.21 -5.79 -6.30
C LYS A 11 0.56 -5.50 -4.95
N MET A 12 -0.39 -4.57 -4.92
CA MET A 12 -1.17 -4.29 -3.71
C MET A 12 -2.01 -5.50 -3.29
N TYR A 13 -2.58 -6.20 -4.26
CA TYR A 13 -3.35 -7.42 -3.98
C TYR A 13 -2.46 -8.50 -3.36
N GLU A 14 -1.28 -8.73 -3.95
CA GLU A 14 -0.29 -9.66 -3.40
C GLU A 14 0.10 -9.28 -1.97
N LEU A 15 0.39 -8.00 -1.75
CA LEU A 15 0.75 -7.49 -0.43
C LEU A 15 -0.37 -7.73 0.59
N ASN A 16 -1.60 -7.41 0.21
CA ASN A 16 -2.76 -7.57 1.09
C ASN A 16 -2.96 -9.04 1.49
N LEU A 17 -2.89 -9.96 0.52
CA LEU A 17 -3.02 -11.40 0.81
C LEU A 17 -1.92 -11.87 1.76
N MET A 18 -0.70 -11.44 1.53
CA MET A 18 0.43 -11.80 2.38
C MET A 18 0.24 -11.28 3.80
N LEU A 19 -0.16 -10.01 3.94
CA LEU A 19 -0.40 -9.42 5.26
C LEU A 19 -1.51 -10.14 6.01
N MET A 20 -2.59 -10.50 5.34
CA MET A 20 -3.69 -11.24 5.97
C MET A 20 -3.22 -12.59 6.50
N ARG A 21 -2.41 -13.31 5.73
CA ARG A 21 -1.86 -14.61 6.15
C ARG A 21 -0.92 -14.46 7.34
N LEU A 22 -0.07 -13.44 7.33
CA LEU A 22 0.86 -13.18 8.42
C LEU A 22 0.14 -12.78 9.69
N VAL A 23 -0.81 -11.86 9.61
CA VAL A 23 -1.60 -11.40 10.75
C VAL A 23 -2.36 -12.55 11.39
N ASN A 24 -2.88 -13.47 10.57
CA ASN A 24 -3.61 -14.62 11.08
C ASN A 24 -2.75 -15.51 12.01
N LYS A 25 -1.44 -15.46 11.84
CA LYS A 25 -0.49 -16.21 12.67
C LYS A 25 0.04 -15.44 13.87
N PHE A 26 -0.34 -14.17 14.03
CA PHE A 26 0.13 -13.36 15.16
C PHE A 26 -0.39 -13.92 16.47
N PRO A 27 0.41 -13.82 17.57
CA PRO A 27 -0.11 -14.07 18.90
C PRO A 27 -1.33 -13.19 19.17
N LYS A 28 -2.25 -13.71 19.96
CA LYS A 28 -3.55 -13.08 20.21
C LYS A 28 -3.43 -11.62 20.67
N GLN A 29 -2.43 -11.32 21.50
CA GLN A 29 -2.22 -9.97 22.02
C GLN A 29 -1.85 -8.94 20.93
N TYR A 30 -1.38 -9.39 19.76
CA TYR A 30 -1.04 -8.52 18.64
C TYR A 30 -2.09 -8.59 17.54
N LYS A 31 -2.78 -9.72 17.41
CA LYS A 31 -3.68 -9.99 16.30
C LYS A 31 -4.84 -9.01 16.23
N TYR A 32 -5.44 -8.69 17.37
CA TYR A 32 -6.65 -7.87 17.43
C TYR A 32 -6.38 -6.38 17.65
N ASN A 33 -5.14 -5.97 17.75
CA ASN A 33 -4.76 -4.56 17.79
C ASN A 33 -3.85 -4.21 16.59
N LEU A 34 -2.57 -4.53 16.66
CA LEU A 34 -1.62 -4.28 15.55
C LEU A 34 -2.09 -4.92 14.25
N GLY A 35 -2.51 -6.19 14.32
CA GLY A 35 -2.99 -6.92 13.13
C GLY A 35 -4.20 -6.26 12.48
N ASN A 36 -5.18 -5.81 13.28
CA ASN A 36 -6.34 -5.11 12.75
C ASN A 36 -5.95 -3.80 12.06
N GLU A 37 -5.02 -3.04 12.63
CA GLU A 37 -4.56 -1.80 12.02
C GLU A 37 -3.84 -2.04 10.69
N ILE A 38 -3.03 -3.09 10.61
CA ILE A 38 -2.36 -3.47 9.36
C ILE A 38 -3.39 -3.77 8.27
N ILE A 39 -4.39 -4.59 8.57
CA ILE A 39 -5.41 -4.97 7.60
C ILE A 39 -6.24 -3.76 7.17
N LYS A 40 -6.71 -2.97 8.12
CA LYS A 40 -7.52 -1.77 7.82
C LYS A 40 -6.74 -0.79 6.94
N THR A 41 -5.48 -0.54 7.27
CA THR A 41 -4.65 0.41 6.53
C THR A 41 -4.40 -0.09 5.11
N SER A 42 -4.09 -1.39 4.96
CA SER A 42 -3.85 -1.96 3.64
C SER A 42 -5.11 -1.94 2.76
N LEU A 43 -6.29 -2.15 3.34
CA LEU A 43 -7.55 -2.09 2.60
C LEU A 43 -7.88 -0.67 2.13
N ARG A 44 -7.58 0.35 2.94
CA ARG A 44 -7.80 1.76 2.53
C ARG A 44 -6.98 2.12 1.29
N LEU A 45 -5.83 1.50 1.10
CA LEU A 45 -4.99 1.77 -0.07
C LEU A 45 -5.70 1.44 -1.38
N PHE A 46 -6.49 0.37 -1.41
CA PHE A 46 -7.30 0.05 -2.59
C PHE A 46 -8.29 1.16 -2.91
N LYS A 47 -8.91 1.72 -1.89
CA LYS A 47 -9.86 2.82 -2.05
C LYS A 47 -9.21 4.01 -2.74
N HIS A 48 -8.00 4.36 -2.32
CA HIS A 48 -7.25 5.47 -2.94
C HIS A 48 -6.87 5.15 -4.39
N LEU A 49 -6.51 3.90 -4.70
CA LEU A 49 -6.22 3.49 -6.07
C LEU A 49 -7.45 3.62 -6.97
N PHE A 50 -8.61 3.15 -6.50
CA PHE A 50 -9.86 3.29 -7.25
C PHE A 50 -10.19 4.75 -7.50
N SER A 51 -10.06 5.59 -6.47
CA SER A 51 -10.35 7.02 -6.58
C SER A 51 -9.41 7.70 -7.57
N ALA A 52 -8.11 7.42 -7.49
CA ALA A 52 -7.12 8.00 -8.41
C ALA A 52 -7.39 7.58 -9.85
N ASN A 53 -7.71 6.30 -10.09
CA ASN A 53 -7.93 5.81 -11.44
C ASN A 53 -9.21 6.37 -12.07
N ARG A 54 -10.21 6.72 -11.25
CA ARG A 54 -11.42 7.37 -11.76
C ARG A 54 -11.16 8.79 -12.28
N GLU A 55 -10.12 9.45 -11.76
CA GLU A 55 -9.77 10.82 -12.13
C GLU A 55 -8.78 10.87 -13.30
N ARG A 56 -9.06 10.13 -14.38
CA ARG A 56 -8.16 10.04 -15.54
C ARG A 56 -7.92 11.39 -16.20
N ASP A 57 -8.97 12.19 -16.29
CA ASP A 57 -8.94 13.45 -17.02
C ASP A 57 -8.65 14.65 -16.09
N ASN A 58 -8.56 14.41 -14.79
CA ASN A 58 -8.27 15.44 -13.80
C ASN A 58 -6.99 15.07 -13.05
N LYS A 59 -5.87 15.53 -13.57
CA LYS A 59 -4.56 15.19 -13.02
C LYS A 59 -4.34 15.76 -11.62
N VAL A 60 -4.92 16.90 -11.31
CA VAL A 60 -4.82 17.50 -9.96
C VAL A 60 -5.53 16.61 -8.94
N LYS A 61 -6.77 16.24 -9.20
CA LYS A 61 -7.51 15.35 -8.30
C LYS A 61 -6.85 13.97 -8.19
N ARG A 62 -6.37 13.45 -9.31
CA ARG A 62 -5.65 12.17 -9.30
C ARG A 62 -4.42 12.25 -8.39
N GLY A 63 -3.65 13.33 -8.50
CA GLY A 63 -2.49 13.56 -7.66
C GLY A 63 -2.86 13.64 -6.18
N GLN A 64 -3.99 14.26 -5.84
CA GLN A 64 -4.48 14.34 -4.46
C GLN A 64 -4.81 12.95 -3.91
N HIS A 65 -5.45 12.09 -4.69
CA HIS A 65 -5.74 10.72 -4.27
C HIS A 65 -4.48 9.89 -4.10
N LEU A 66 -3.48 10.11 -4.94
CA LEU A 66 -2.20 9.44 -4.81
C LEU A 66 -1.42 9.92 -3.58
N GLU A 67 -1.56 11.19 -3.23
CA GLU A 67 -0.99 11.73 -1.98
C GLU A 67 -1.64 11.07 -0.76
N GLU A 68 -2.96 10.92 -0.77
CA GLU A 68 -3.68 10.20 0.29
C GLU A 68 -3.23 8.75 0.38
N PHE A 69 -3.01 8.11 -0.78
CA PHE A 69 -2.44 6.76 -0.81
C PHE A 69 -1.09 6.73 -0.09
N LEU A 70 -0.21 7.67 -0.41
CA LEU A 70 1.13 7.70 0.17
C LEU A 70 1.09 7.94 1.69
N ASP A 71 0.17 8.76 2.18
CA ASP A 71 0.01 8.99 3.62
C ASP A 71 -0.34 7.69 4.36
N ASP A 72 -1.34 6.96 3.88
CA ASP A 72 -1.71 5.68 4.48
C ASP A 72 -0.62 4.63 4.27
N TYR A 73 0.06 4.69 3.14
CA TYR A 73 1.13 3.75 2.82
C TYR A 73 2.33 3.94 3.76
N ASP A 74 2.67 5.18 4.08
CA ASP A 74 3.73 5.46 5.05
C ASP A 74 3.38 4.87 6.42
N LEU A 75 2.12 4.99 6.84
CA LEU A 75 1.65 4.35 8.08
C LEU A 75 1.79 2.83 8.00
N LEU A 76 1.38 2.23 6.88
CA LEU A 76 1.48 0.78 6.71
C LEU A 76 2.94 0.31 6.83
N LYS A 77 3.87 1.03 6.23
CA LYS A 77 5.29 0.69 6.33
C LYS A 77 5.80 0.74 7.77
N VAL A 78 5.34 1.72 8.55
CA VAL A 78 5.67 1.79 9.98
C VAL A 78 5.10 0.58 10.73
N LEU A 79 3.85 0.21 10.45
CA LEU A 79 3.22 -0.96 11.08
C LEU A 79 3.97 -2.25 10.76
N ILE A 80 4.42 -2.40 9.51
CA ILE A 80 5.22 -3.55 9.09
C ILE A 80 6.57 -3.56 9.83
N ARG A 81 7.19 -2.40 9.98
CA ARG A 81 8.44 -2.26 10.73
C ARG A 81 8.27 -2.70 12.18
N ILE A 82 7.19 -2.27 12.84
CA ILE A 82 6.87 -2.69 14.22
C ILE A 82 6.74 -4.22 14.26
N THR A 83 6.04 -4.81 13.30
CA THR A 83 5.86 -6.24 13.19
C THR A 83 7.20 -6.98 13.15
N ASN A 84 8.14 -6.46 12.37
CA ASN A 84 9.48 -7.03 12.25
C ASN A 84 10.28 -6.87 13.57
N GLU A 85 10.23 -5.69 14.16
CA GLU A 85 10.95 -5.41 15.42
C GLU A 85 10.43 -6.26 16.57
N GLU A 86 9.11 -6.53 16.60
CA GLU A 86 8.50 -7.41 17.60
C GLU A 86 8.65 -8.89 17.26
N ARG A 87 9.37 -9.21 16.19
CA ARG A 87 9.67 -10.58 15.75
C ARG A 87 8.42 -11.43 15.52
N LEU A 88 7.38 -10.80 14.98
CA LEU A 88 6.13 -11.50 14.66
C LEU A 88 6.18 -12.19 13.30
N ILE A 89 7.17 -11.87 12.47
CA ILE A 89 7.36 -12.45 11.14
C ILE A 89 8.82 -12.89 10.97
N SER A 90 9.04 -13.81 10.06
CA SER A 90 10.38 -14.34 9.77
C SER A 90 11.22 -13.33 8.98
N ILE A 91 12.52 -13.56 8.93
CA ILE A 91 13.44 -12.78 8.10
C ILE A 91 13.04 -12.89 6.63
N LYS A 92 12.64 -14.09 6.19
CA LYS A 92 12.20 -14.34 4.83
C LYS A 92 10.94 -13.53 4.51
N ASP A 93 9.96 -13.52 5.40
CA ASP A 93 8.74 -12.74 5.22
C ASP A 93 9.03 -11.25 5.17
N THR A 94 9.92 -10.77 6.02
CA THR A 94 10.37 -9.37 6.01
C THR A 94 10.98 -9.01 4.64
N ALA A 95 11.84 -9.86 4.10
CA ALA A 95 12.45 -9.62 2.80
C ALA A 95 11.42 -9.60 1.67
N ASN A 96 10.46 -10.52 1.69
CA ASN A 96 9.40 -10.58 0.69
C ASN A 96 8.50 -9.34 0.75
N LEU A 97 8.15 -8.89 1.95
CA LEU A 97 7.39 -7.65 2.13
C LEU A 97 8.16 -6.45 1.59
N ALA A 98 9.47 -6.38 1.84
CA ALA A 98 10.31 -5.29 1.37
C ALA A 98 10.31 -5.20 -0.16
N LEU A 99 10.37 -6.34 -0.86
CA LEU A 99 10.32 -6.37 -2.33
C LEU A 99 8.98 -5.84 -2.86
N LEU A 100 7.88 -6.26 -2.25
CA LEU A 100 6.54 -5.80 -2.63
C LEU A 100 6.37 -4.31 -2.38
N THR A 101 6.77 -3.83 -1.21
CA THR A 101 6.62 -2.43 -0.86
C THR A 101 7.50 -1.53 -1.71
N GLU A 102 8.70 -1.98 -2.05
CA GLU A 102 9.58 -1.22 -2.96
C GLU A 102 8.95 -1.08 -4.35
N SER A 103 8.42 -2.16 -4.89
CA SER A 103 7.76 -2.14 -6.20
C SER A 103 6.54 -1.19 -6.21
N ILE A 104 5.72 -1.25 -5.16
CA ILE A 104 4.55 -0.38 -5.03
C ILE A 104 4.97 1.07 -4.95
N SER A 105 5.99 1.38 -4.14
CA SER A 105 6.50 2.75 -3.99
C SER A 105 6.94 3.33 -5.33
N LYS A 106 7.70 2.57 -6.11
CA LYS A 106 8.16 3.02 -7.43
C LYS A 106 7.00 3.33 -8.37
N GLN A 107 5.99 2.46 -8.38
CA GLN A 107 4.85 2.62 -9.29
C GLN A 107 3.97 3.81 -8.90
N ILE A 108 3.71 3.99 -7.61
CA ILE A 108 2.89 5.11 -7.13
C ILE A 108 3.62 6.43 -7.32
N ASN A 109 4.90 6.51 -6.98
CA ASN A 109 5.68 7.73 -7.17
C ASN A 109 5.81 8.09 -8.65
N GLY A 110 5.99 7.10 -9.52
CA GLY A 110 5.99 7.33 -10.95
C GLY A 110 4.68 7.91 -11.45
N TRP A 111 3.56 7.35 -11.01
CA TRP A 111 2.24 7.83 -11.38
C TRP A 111 1.98 9.24 -10.84
N LYS A 112 2.34 9.48 -9.57
CA LYS A 112 2.20 10.80 -8.95
C LYS A 112 3.03 11.84 -9.68
N ASN A 113 4.27 11.53 -10.04
CA ASN A 113 5.15 12.43 -10.79
C ASN A 113 4.54 12.83 -12.14
N LYS A 114 3.93 11.90 -12.83
CA LYS A 114 3.21 12.21 -14.08
C LYS A 114 2.03 13.14 -13.84
N SER A 115 1.33 12.98 -12.72
CA SER A 115 0.22 13.84 -12.36
C SER A 115 0.68 15.26 -12.01
N ASP A 116 1.81 15.38 -11.33
CA ASP A 116 2.36 16.68 -10.90
C ASP A 116 2.96 17.48 -12.06
N LYS A 117 3.35 16.82 -13.16
CA LYS A 117 3.99 17.49 -14.31
C LYS A 117 3.03 18.22 -15.24
N VAL A 118 1.75 18.20 -14.95
CA VAL A 118 0.74 18.80 -15.81
C VAL A 118 0.89 20.29 -15.94
N GLU A 119 1.29 20.95 -14.87
CA GLU A 119 1.40 22.41 -14.81
C GLU A 119 2.59 22.94 -15.56
N ASP A 120 3.49 22.08 -16.02
CA ASP A 120 4.71 22.49 -16.73
C ASP A 120 4.44 22.94 -18.17
N LYS A 121 3.18 23.02 -18.55
CA LYS A 121 2.84 23.47 -19.90
C LYS A 121 2.29 24.90 -19.87
#